data_c579177b916c5df9ef363691a260e064
#
_entry.id   c579177b916c5df9ef363691a260e064
#
_cell.length_a   1.000
_cell.length_b   1.000
_cell.length_c   1.000
_cell.angle_alpha   90.00
_cell.angle_beta   90.00
_cell.angle_gamma   90.00
#
_symmetry.space_group_name_H-M   'P 1'
#
loop_
_entity.id
_entity.type
_entity.pdbx_description
1 polymer ?
#
loop_
_entity_poly.entity_id
_entity_poly.type
_entity_poly.pdbx_seq_one_letter_code
_entity_poly.pdbx_strand_id
1 'polypeptide(L)'
;MSQPFTGNRRKIIIDLGNTRAKVAAYSGNELELLEIVNSPTPELLSELAITRSNFDAGIISSVSADTALYRNLFPTIDFIEFSCK
;
A
#
# COMPACT_ATOMS: atom_id res chain seq x y z
N MET A 1 -5.53 20.19 -21.35
CA MET A 1 -4.87 19.03 -21.72
C MET A 1 -4.26 18.34 -20.51
N SER A 2 -4.17 17.16 -20.58
CA SER A 2 -3.70 16.43 -19.44
C SER A 2 -2.19 16.42 -19.44
N GLN A 3 -1.65 16.32 -18.28
CA GLN A 3 -0.24 16.08 -18.15
C GLN A 3 0.04 14.65 -18.51
N PRO A 4 1.23 14.40 -19.02
CA PRO A 4 1.56 13.06 -19.50
C PRO A 4 1.53 12.00 -18.43
N PHE A 5 1.72 12.38 -17.18
CA PHE A 5 1.84 11.34 -16.14
C PHE A 5 0.89 11.54 -15.00
N THR A 6 0.08 12.56 -15.04
CA THR A 6 -0.86 12.73 -13.98
C THR A 6 -1.97 11.75 -14.06
N GLY A 7 -2.88 11.61 -13.60
CA GLY A 7 -4.01 10.73 -13.72
C GLY A 7 -3.66 9.27 -13.82
N ASN A 8 -2.48 8.96 -14.33
CA ASN A 8 -2.09 7.57 -14.52
C ASN A 8 -1.13 7.06 -13.47
N ARG A 9 -0.70 7.91 -12.57
CA ARG A 9 0.18 7.46 -11.50
C ARG A 9 -0.63 6.64 -10.52
N ARG A 10 -0.13 5.47 -10.23
CA ARG A 10 -0.79 4.57 -9.29
C ARG A 10 0.00 4.52 -8.01
N LYS A 11 -0.70 4.63 -6.92
CA LYS A 11 -0.11 4.65 -5.58
C LYS A 11 -0.78 3.61 -4.71
N ILE A 12 0.01 3.01 -3.84
CA ILE A 12 -0.52 2.11 -2.85
C ILE A 12 -0.26 2.70 -1.46
N ILE A 13 -1.25 2.60 -0.60
CA ILE A 13 -1.13 3.05 0.78
C ILE A 13 -1.43 1.86 1.68
N ILE A 14 -0.48 1.55 2.55
CA ILE A 14 -0.62 0.45 3.50
C ILE A 14 -0.59 1.05 4.91
N ASP A 15 -1.66 0.85 5.64
CA ASP A 15 -1.80 1.35 6.99
C ASP A 15 -1.93 0.16 7.94
N LEU A 16 -0.87 -0.11 8.67
CA LEU A 16 -0.80 -1.27 9.56
C LEU A 16 -1.15 -0.86 10.98
N GLY A 17 -2.35 -1.20 11.41
CA GLY A 17 -2.77 -1.01 12.78
C GLY A 17 -2.45 -2.24 13.63
N ASN A 18 -2.88 -2.20 14.88
CA ASN A 18 -2.62 -3.32 15.79
C ASN A 18 -3.41 -4.57 15.41
N THR A 19 -4.65 -4.40 15.01
CA THR A 19 -5.53 -5.54 14.73
C THR A 19 -6.00 -5.60 13.31
N ARG A 20 -5.79 -4.52 12.53
CA ARG A 20 -6.26 -4.45 11.15
C ARG A 20 -5.26 -3.70 10.31
N ALA A 21 -5.22 -4.04 9.04
CA ALA A 21 -4.50 -3.27 8.05
C ALA A 21 -5.48 -2.77 7.01
N LYS A 22 -5.24 -1.57 6.51
CA LYS A 22 -5.97 -1.03 5.37
C LYS A 22 -4.99 -0.90 4.22
N VAL A 23 -5.40 -1.40 3.06
CA VAL A 23 -4.57 -1.33 1.87
C VAL A 23 -5.42 -0.66 0.80
N ALA A 24 -4.95 0.47 0.31
CA ALA A 24 -5.69 1.24 -0.67
C ALA A 24 -4.87 1.47 -1.91
N ALA A 25 -5.51 1.41 -3.05
CA ALA A 25 -4.88 1.72 -4.33
C ALA A 25 -5.55 2.95 -4.93
N TYR A 26 -4.73 3.86 -5.41
CA TYR A 26 -5.20 5.08 -6.04
C TYR A 26 -4.64 5.18 -7.44
N SER A 27 -5.45 5.74 -8.33
CA SER A 27 -4.99 6.15 -9.64
C SER A 27 -5.18 7.66 -9.70
N GLY A 28 -4.07 8.40 -9.72
CA GLY A 28 -4.15 9.83 -9.52
C GLY A 28 -4.74 10.14 -8.17
N ASN A 29 -5.86 10.83 -8.15
CA ASN A 29 -6.55 11.15 -6.90
C ASN A 29 -7.76 10.28 -6.63
N GLU A 30 -7.99 9.28 -7.45
CA GLU A 30 -9.16 8.43 -7.32
C GLU A 30 -8.83 7.13 -6.62
N LEU A 31 -9.65 6.79 -5.64
CA LEU A 31 -9.54 5.52 -4.96
C LEU A 31 -10.05 4.42 -5.87
N GLU A 32 -9.20 3.47 -6.20
CA GLU A 32 -9.58 2.33 -7.03
C GLU A 32 -10.02 1.13 -6.21
N LEU A 33 -9.35 0.91 -5.09
CA LEU A 33 -9.57 -0.31 -4.32
C LEU A 33 -9.21 -0.04 -2.87
N LEU A 34 -10.01 -0.58 -1.98
CA LEU A 34 -9.73 -0.53 -0.56
C LEU A 34 -9.97 -1.91 0.02
N GLU A 35 -8.96 -2.47 0.67
CA GLU A 35 -9.06 -3.75 1.35
C GLU A 35 -8.76 -3.55 2.83
N ILE A 36 -9.55 -4.22 3.66
CA ILE A 36 -9.32 -4.22 5.10
C ILE A 36 -9.05 -5.65 5.53
N VAL A 37 -7.93 -5.85 6.18
CA VAL A 37 -7.47 -7.18 6.58
C VAL A 37 -7.41 -7.24 8.10
N ASN A 38 -8.13 -8.17 8.69
CA ASN A 38 -8.09 -8.40 10.13
C ASN A 38 -6.91 -9.31 10.45
N SER A 39 -6.23 -9.01 11.54
CA SER A 39 -5.07 -9.79 11.98
C SER A 39 -4.07 -9.96 10.84
N PRO A 40 -3.56 -8.85 10.31
CA PRO A 40 -2.76 -8.92 9.09
C PRO A 40 -1.43 -9.62 9.29
N THR A 41 -1.05 -10.35 8.26
CA THR A 41 0.29 -10.92 8.14
C THR A 41 0.77 -10.65 6.72
N PRO A 42 2.09 -10.69 6.49
CA PRO A 42 2.56 -10.53 5.12
C PRO A 42 1.96 -11.56 4.18
N GLU A 43 1.74 -12.79 4.66
CA GLU A 43 1.15 -13.83 3.83
C GLU A 43 -0.27 -13.47 3.40
N LEU A 44 -1.07 -12.95 4.33
CA LEU A 44 -2.44 -12.56 3.99
C LEU A 44 -2.45 -11.44 2.98
N LEU A 45 -1.60 -10.44 3.16
CA LEU A 45 -1.54 -9.34 2.22
C LEU A 45 -1.08 -9.81 0.85
N SER A 46 -0.17 -10.77 0.80
CA SER A 46 0.32 -11.26 -0.48
C SER A 46 -0.77 -11.92 -1.33
N GLU A 47 -1.85 -12.34 -0.70
CA GLU A 47 -2.95 -12.97 -1.41
C GLU A 47 -3.94 -11.97 -1.99
N LEU A 48 -3.84 -10.71 -1.64
CA LEU A 48 -4.74 -9.70 -2.15
C LEU A 48 -4.46 -9.43 -3.61
N ALA A 49 -5.52 -9.20 -4.36
CA ALA A 49 -5.37 -8.89 -5.78
C ALA A 49 -4.51 -7.65 -6.01
N ILE A 50 -4.54 -6.73 -5.07
CA ILE A 50 -3.80 -5.48 -5.16
C ILE A 50 -2.29 -5.71 -5.30
N THR A 51 -1.78 -6.82 -4.75
CA THR A 51 -0.34 -7.09 -4.82
C THR A 51 0.13 -7.47 -6.21
N ARG A 52 -0.81 -7.79 -7.09
CA ARG A 52 -0.48 -8.16 -8.47
C ARG A 52 -0.46 -6.97 -9.40
N SER A 53 -0.81 -5.80 -8.90
CA SER A 53 -0.82 -4.58 -9.70
C SER A 53 0.52 -3.89 -9.62
N ASN A 54 0.75 -3.01 -10.57
CA ASN A 54 1.96 -2.20 -10.58
C ASN A 54 1.66 -0.82 -10.03
N PHE A 55 2.57 -0.31 -9.23
CA PHE A 55 2.41 1.00 -8.61
C PHE A 55 3.67 1.82 -8.83
N ASP A 56 3.49 3.13 -8.92
CA ASP A 56 4.60 4.06 -9.11
C ASP A 56 5.18 4.53 -7.78
N ALA A 57 4.38 4.50 -6.74
CA ALA A 57 4.80 5.00 -5.44
C ALA A 57 4.00 4.32 -4.34
N GLY A 58 4.49 4.38 -3.13
CA GLY A 58 3.77 3.80 -2.01
C GLY A 58 4.06 4.53 -0.71
N ILE A 59 3.11 4.44 0.18
CA ILE A 59 3.23 4.94 1.55
C ILE A 59 2.87 3.80 2.47
N ILE A 60 3.69 3.58 3.48
CA ILE A 60 3.38 2.59 4.49
C ILE A 60 3.49 3.25 5.87
N SER A 61 2.49 3.02 6.71
CA SER A 61 2.51 3.48 8.08
C SER A 61 2.25 2.31 9.01
N SER A 62 2.82 2.37 10.20
CA SER A 62 2.71 1.28 11.13
C SER A 62 2.78 1.80 12.54
N VAL A 63 1.98 1.21 13.43
CA VAL A 63 2.07 1.52 14.86
C VAL A 63 3.03 0.58 15.58
N SER A 64 3.20 -0.64 15.10
CA SER A 64 4.05 -1.60 15.80
C SER A 64 4.65 -2.67 14.91
N ALA A 65 4.17 -2.83 13.69
CA ALA A 65 4.61 -3.93 12.85
C ALA A 65 5.96 -3.64 12.20
N ASP A 66 6.66 -4.69 11.86
CA ASP A 66 7.88 -4.58 11.07
C ASP A 66 7.50 -4.33 9.62
N THR A 67 7.71 -3.11 9.16
CA THR A 67 7.28 -2.72 7.83
C THR A 67 8.09 -3.39 6.72
N ALA A 68 9.31 -3.84 7.03
CA ALA A 68 10.15 -4.45 6.00
C ALA A 68 9.50 -5.67 5.37
N LEU A 69 8.81 -6.48 6.16
CA LEU A 69 8.15 -7.67 5.65
C LEU A 69 7.05 -7.31 4.66
N TYR A 70 6.36 -6.22 4.91
CA TYR A 70 5.28 -5.80 4.03
C TYR A 70 5.81 -5.08 2.79
N ARG A 71 6.87 -4.29 2.96
CA ARG A 71 7.46 -3.62 1.80
C ARG A 71 8.03 -4.61 0.80
N ASN A 72 8.48 -5.75 1.28
CA ASN A 72 9.05 -6.78 0.40
C ASN A 72 8.01 -7.41 -0.52
N LEU A 73 6.73 -7.22 -0.25
CA LEU A 73 5.68 -7.66 -1.16
C LEU A 73 5.67 -6.83 -2.44
N PHE A 74 6.28 -5.66 -2.41
CA PHE A 74 6.31 -4.74 -3.53
C PHE A 74 7.75 -4.27 -3.77
N PRO A 75 8.60 -5.16 -4.25
CA PRO A 75 10.06 -4.87 -4.27
C PRO A 75 10.45 -3.76 -5.22
N THR A 76 9.58 -3.41 -6.17
CA THR A 76 9.89 -2.35 -7.12
C THR A 76 9.43 -0.98 -6.66
N ILE A 77 8.77 -0.89 -5.51
CA ILE A 77 8.23 0.36 -5.00
C ILE A 77 9.14 0.89 -3.90
N ASP A 78 9.44 2.17 -4.00
CA ASP A 78 10.20 2.88 -2.99
C ASP A 78 9.22 3.53 -2.04
N PHE A 79 8.99 2.91 -0.90
CA PHE A 79 7.97 3.36 0.03
C PHE A 79 8.44 4.53 0.88
N ILE A 80 7.54 5.47 1.10
CA ILE A 80 7.70 6.47 2.16
C ILE A 80 7.09 5.84 3.41
N GLU A 81 7.84 5.84 4.48
CA GLU A 81 7.45 5.15 5.69
C GLU A 81 7.11 6.13 6.79
N PHE A 82 5.96 5.94 7.42
CA PHE A 82 5.56 6.71 8.58
C PHE A 82 5.41 5.77 9.76
N SER A 83 5.95 6.19 10.89
CA SER A 83 5.93 5.40 12.09
C SER A 83 5.30 6.21 13.21
N CYS A 84 4.26 5.68 13.81
CA CYS A 84 3.61 6.33 14.95
C CYS A 84 4.16 5.76 16.23
N LYS A 85 4.67 6.64 17.04
CA LYS A 85 5.21 6.20 18.31
C LYS A 85 4.65 6.98 19.42
#